data_f22e60de356537d1199ec18b553dd28b
#
_entry.id   f22e60de356537d1199ec18b553dd28b
#
_cell.length_a   1.000
_cell.length_b   1.000
_cell.length_c   1.000
_cell.angle_alpha   90.00
_cell.angle_beta   90.00
_cell.angle_gamma   90.00
#
_symmetry.space_group_name_H-M   'P 1'
#
loop_
_entity.id
_entity.type
_entity.pdbx_description
1 polymer ?
#
loop_
_entity_poly.entity_id
_entity_poly.type
_entity_poly.pdbx_seq_one_letter_code
_entity_poly.pdbx_strand_id
1 'polypeptide(L)'
;MQFDFTTAPDRRGHDALAIDSIGMDPTAPAAPRAGFDAIPMWVADMAFKTCPAVTEAIGRRLAQPHFGYFEPREEYLSAILSWQRDRNGVTGLEPRHVGYENGVLGGLVSALAALASPGDSVLVHSPTYIGFTKSISNAGYRDRKSVV
;
A
#
# COMPACT_ATOMS: atom_id res chain seq x y z
N MET A 1 17.48 11.90 -14.79
CA MET A 1 17.58 11.65 -13.33
C MET A 1 18.04 10.22 -13.16
N GLN A 2 19.13 9.98 -12.45
CA GLN A 2 19.66 8.64 -12.22
C GLN A 2 19.15 8.13 -10.86
N PHE A 3 18.54 6.95 -10.85
CA PHE A 3 18.05 6.30 -9.61
C PHE A 3 19.10 5.33 -9.10
N ASP A 4 19.30 5.29 -7.77
CA ASP A 4 20.16 4.31 -7.12
C ASP A 4 19.32 3.12 -6.64
N PHE A 5 19.48 1.98 -7.31
CA PHE A 5 18.90 0.70 -6.93
C PHE A 5 19.96 -0.30 -6.45
N THR A 6 21.12 0.20 -6.03
CA THR A 6 22.24 -0.63 -5.56
C THR A 6 22.52 -0.42 -4.08
N THR A 7 22.18 0.75 -3.54
CA THR A 7 22.43 1.11 -2.14
C THR A 7 21.14 0.98 -1.32
N ALA A 8 21.12 0.03 -0.40
CA ALA A 8 20.09 -0.08 0.62
C ALA A 8 20.56 0.61 1.91
N PRO A 9 19.97 1.75 2.33
CA PRO A 9 20.35 2.40 3.57
C PRO A 9 19.97 1.55 4.78
N ASP A 10 20.76 1.61 5.83
CA ASP A 10 20.38 1.03 7.13
C ASP A 10 19.18 1.81 7.69
N ARG A 11 18.09 1.13 7.93
CA ARG A 11 16.85 1.72 8.43
C ARG A 11 16.53 1.32 9.87
N ARG A 12 17.43 0.59 10.54
CA ARG A 12 17.23 0.18 11.94
C ARG A 12 17.12 1.40 12.84
N GLY A 13 16.12 1.40 13.73
CA GLY A 13 15.85 2.52 14.64
C GLY A 13 15.25 3.77 13.97
N HIS A 14 14.73 3.63 12.74
CA HIS A 14 14.07 4.69 12.00
C HIS A 14 12.62 4.35 11.65
N ASP A 15 11.90 3.73 12.59
CA ASP A 15 10.49 3.32 12.46
C ASP A 15 10.24 2.39 11.25
N ALA A 16 11.24 1.60 10.87
CA ALA A 16 11.15 0.69 9.75
C ALA A 16 10.57 -0.66 10.18
N LEU A 17 9.24 -0.79 10.12
CA LEU A 17 8.50 -2.01 10.52
C LEU A 17 9.16 -3.28 9.99
N ALA A 18 9.63 -3.27 8.74
CA ALA A 18 10.20 -4.45 8.10
C ALA A 18 11.40 -5.04 8.83
N ILE A 19 12.20 -4.22 9.53
CA ILE A 19 13.39 -4.65 10.24
C ILE A 19 13.27 -4.51 11.76
N ASP A 20 12.68 -3.44 12.26
CA ASP A 20 12.62 -3.14 13.69
C ASP A 20 11.69 -4.08 14.47
N SER A 21 10.70 -4.68 13.80
CA SER A 21 9.76 -5.64 14.43
C SER A 21 10.27 -7.08 14.47
N ILE A 22 11.36 -7.42 13.77
CA ILE A 22 11.88 -8.79 13.73
C ILE A 22 12.31 -9.23 15.13
N GLY A 23 11.70 -10.32 15.61
CA GLY A 23 11.96 -10.84 16.96
C GLY A 23 11.33 -10.05 18.10
N MET A 24 10.63 -8.94 17.82
CA MET A 24 10.03 -8.07 18.84
C MET A 24 8.51 -8.20 18.89
N ASP A 25 7.88 -8.51 17.77
CA ASP A 25 6.42 -8.61 17.62
C ASP A 25 6.03 -10.07 17.30
N PRO A 26 5.04 -10.66 18.00
CA PRO A 26 4.58 -12.04 17.74
C PRO A 26 4.05 -12.27 16.31
N THR A 27 3.66 -11.21 15.60
CA THR A 27 3.17 -11.28 14.22
C THR A 27 4.29 -11.12 13.19
N ALA A 28 5.48 -10.70 13.62
CA ALA A 28 6.67 -10.57 12.80
C ALA A 28 7.50 -11.88 12.80
N PRO A 29 8.43 -12.04 11.86
CA PRO A 29 9.37 -13.15 11.89
C PRO A 29 10.20 -13.19 13.18
N ALA A 30 10.58 -14.40 13.60
CA ALA A 30 11.47 -14.57 14.71
C ALA A 30 12.86 -13.94 14.45
N ALA A 31 13.57 -13.60 15.52
CA ALA A 31 14.94 -13.12 15.43
C ALA A 31 15.84 -14.13 14.67
N PRO A 32 16.83 -13.67 13.91
CA PRO A 32 17.76 -14.56 13.24
C PRO A 32 18.58 -15.36 14.26
N ARG A 33 19.16 -16.48 13.84
CA ARG A 33 20.09 -17.25 14.66
C ARG A 33 21.32 -16.41 14.98
N ALA A 34 21.92 -16.67 16.12
CA ALA A 34 23.18 -16.01 16.51
C ALA A 34 24.23 -16.10 15.40
N GLY A 35 24.85 -14.98 15.07
CA GLY A 35 25.85 -14.87 13.99
C GLY A 35 25.31 -14.59 12.60
N PHE A 36 23.98 -14.43 12.46
CA PHE A 36 23.36 -14.07 11.18
C PHE A 36 22.66 -12.70 11.28
N ASP A 37 22.72 -11.93 10.21
CA ASP A 37 21.99 -10.69 10.08
C ASP A 37 20.53 -10.96 9.68
N ALA A 38 19.64 -10.09 10.16
CA ALA A 38 18.25 -10.10 9.71
C ALA A 38 18.12 -9.52 8.30
N ILE A 39 17.54 -10.30 7.40
CA ILE A 39 17.18 -9.85 6.05
C ILE A 39 15.67 -9.81 5.97
N PRO A 40 15.04 -8.61 6.01
CA PRO A 40 13.60 -8.50 5.99
C PRO A 40 13.04 -8.83 4.58
N MET A 41 12.16 -9.84 4.50
CA MET A 41 11.50 -10.26 3.26
C MET A 41 10.00 -10.55 3.47
N TRP A 42 9.40 -10.04 4.53
CA TRP A 42 8.04 -10.37 4.95
C TRP A 42 7.02 -9.25 4.73
N VAL A 43 7.49 -8.02 4.60
CA VAL A 43 6.67 -6.84 4.31
C VAL A 43 7.05 -6.33 2.92
N ALA A 44 6.06 -5.95 2.12
CA ALA A 44 6.27 -5.31 0.82
C ALA A 44 6.73 -3.85 1.03
N ASP A 45 7.95 -3.70 1.52
CA ASP A 45 8.60 -2.42 1.81
C ASP A 45 9.94 -2.36 1.06
N MET A 46 10.09 -1.33 0.22
CA MET A 46 11.26 -1.20 -0.64
C MET A 46 12.48 -0.76 0.18
N ALA A 47 13.60 -1.50 0.04
CA ALA A 47 14.85 -1.19 0.72
C ALA A 47 15.58 0.04 0.14
N PHE A 48 15.29 0.43 -1.10
CA PHE A 48 15.94 1.56 -1.77
C PHE A 48 15.30 2.88 -1.38
N LYS A 49 16.05 3.96 -1.57
CA LYS A 49 15.52 5.32 -1.34
C LYS A 49 14.36 5.63 -2.27
N THR A 50 13.40 6.38 -1.75
CA THR A 50 12.30 6.94 -2.56
C THR A 50 12.86 7.81 -3.68
N CYS A 51 12.19 7.77 -4.84
CA CYS A 51 12.52 8.61 -5.98
C CYS A 51 12.69 10.09 -5.59
N PRO A 52 13.81 10.74 -5.97
CA PRO A 52 14.08 12.12 -5.60
C PRO A 52 12.95 13.08 -5.98
N ALA A 53 12.30 12.90 -7.12
CA ALA A 53 11.17 13.74 -7.52
C ALA A 53 10.00 13.72 -6.52
N VAL A 54 9.78 12.59 -5.84
CA VAL A 54 8.74 12.48 -4.80
C VAL A 54 9.14 13.26 -3.56
N THR A 55 10.38 13.08 -3.07
CA THR A 55 10.87 13.79 -1.88
C THR A 55 10.95 15.30 -2.11
N GLU A 56 11.35 15.74 -3.29
CA GLU A 56 11.35 17.15 -3.69
C GLU A 56 9.92 17.73 -3.73
N ALA A 57 8.94 16.98 -4.25
CA ALA A 57 7.55 17.41 -4.28
C ALA A 57 6.98 17.56 -2.85
N ILE A 58 7.29 16.63 -1.95
CA ILE A 58 6.94 16.72 -0.54
C ILE A 58 7.59 17.95 0.11
N GLY A 59 8.88 18.17 -0.15
CA GLY A 59 9.61 19.35 0.36
C GLY A 59 8.97 20.67 -0.09
N ARG A 60 8.59 20.80 -1.36
CA ARG A 60 7.85 21.98 -1.86
C ARG A 60 6.50 22.15 -1.13
N ARG A 61 5.79 21.07 -0.83
CA ARG A 61 4.53 21.15 -0.10
C ARG A 61 4.72 21.55 1.36
N LEU A 62 5.81 21.11 2.00
CA LEU A 62 6.16 21.50 3.38
C LEU A 62 6.48 23.00 3.52
N ALA A 63 6.94 23.66 2.46
CA ALA A 63 7.15 25.10 2.46
C ALA A 63 5.84 25.91 2.64
N GLN A 64 4.68 25.28 2.48
CA GLN A 64 3.35 25.82 2.78
C GLN A 64 2.70 25.00 3.90
N PRO A 65 2.96 25.31 5.17
CA PRO A 65 2.66 24.44 6.32
C PRO A 65 1.19 24.45 6.75
N HIS A 66 0.26 24.61 5.85
CA HIS A 66 -1.18 24.51 6.10
C HIS A 66 -1.68 23.14 5.64
N PHE A 67 -1.99 22.24 6.60
CA PHE A 67 -2.40 20.86 6.38
C PHE A 67 -3.86 20.66 6.78
N GLY A 68 -4.73 21.54 6.28
CA GLY A 68 -6.17 21.43 6.49
C GLY A 68 -6.85 20.50 5.48
N TYR A 69 -8.13 20.72 5.29
CA TYR A 69 -8.89 19.99 4.26
C TYR A 69 -8.31 20.25 2.87
N PHE A 70 -8.38 19.25 2.00
CA PHE A 70 -7.90 19.34 0.62
C PHE A 70 -8.94 18.79 -0.36
N GLU A 71 -8.87 19.23 -1.58
CA GLU A 71 -9.53 18.60 -2.72
C GLU A 71 -8.48 18.05 -3.69
N PRO A 72 -8.74 16.87 -4.30
CA PRO A 72 -7.88 16.37 -5.36
C PRO A 72 -7.81 17.38 -6.51
N ARG A 73 -6.59 17.80 -6.88
CA ARG A 73 -6.38 18.73 -7.98
C ARG A 73 -6.46 18.02 -9.32
N GLU A 74 -6.64 18.80 -10.37
CA GLU A 74 -6.65 18.30 -11.75
C GLU A 74 -5.36 17.54 -12.08
N GLU A 75 -4.20 18.01 -11.61
CA GLU A 75 -2.92 17.33 -11.84
C GLU A 75 -2.87 15.93 -11.22
N TYR A 76 -3.51 15.73 -10.06
CA TYR A 76 -3.60 14.42 -9.42
C TYR A 76 -4.42 13.45 -10.27
N LEU A 77 -5.61 13.87 -10.71
CA LEU A 77 -6.48 13.07 -11.54
C LEU A 77 -5.84 12.79 -12.90
N SER A 78 -5.25 13.80 -13.54
CA SER A 78 -4.56 13.67 -14.83
C SER A 78 -3.37 12.71 -14.75
N ALA A 79 -2.63 12.70 -13.64
CA ALA A 79 -1.52 11.76 -13.44
C ALA A 79 -2.01 10.31 -13.37
N ILE A 80 -3.12 10.05 -12.67
CA ILE A 80 -3.73 8.73 -12.60
C ILE A 80 -4.21 8.27 -13.98
N LEU A 81 -4.95 9.12 -14.69
CA LEU A 81 -5.48 8.79 -16.01
C LEU A 81 -4.35 8.53 -17.03
N SER A 82 -3.30 9.36 -17.00
CA SER A 82 -2.12 9.17 -17.85
C SER A 82 -1.39 7.88 -17.52
N TRP A 83 -1.21 7.54 -16.25
CA TRP A 83 -0.60 6.27 -15.85
C TRP A 83 -1.39 5.08 -16.38
N GLN A 84 -2.71 5.07 -16.21
CA GLN A 84 -3.55 3.98 -16.69
C GLN A 84 -3.51 3.85 -18.21
N ARG A 85 -3.53 4.96 -18.93
CA ARG A 85 -3.43 4.96 -20.39
C ARG A 85 -2.05 4.48 -20.86
N ASP A 86 -0.98 5.09 -20.33
CA ASP A 86 0.36 4.96 -20.91
C ASP A 86 1.07 3.66 -20.45
N ARG A 87 0.71 3.15 -19.27
CA ARG A 87 1.33 1.93 -18.69
C ARG A 87 0.44 0.70 -18.78
N ASN A 88 -0.87 0.88 -18.66
CA ASN A 88 -1.81 -0.24 -18.60
C ASN A 88 -2.69 -0.36 -19.85
N GLY A 89 -2.57 0.56 -20.81
CA GLY A 89 -3.35 0.56 -22.05
C GLY A 89 -4.84 0.81 -21.85
N VAL A 90 -5.25 1.33 -20.68
CA VAL A 90 -6.65 1.59 -20.37
C VAL A 90 -7.09 2.88 -21.04
N THR A 91 -8.10 2.79 -21.90
CA THR A 91 -8.68 3.93 -22.62
C THR A 91 -10.09 4.25 -22.09
N GLY A 92 -10.56 5.48 -22.32
CA GLY A 92 -11.91 5.90 -21.95
C GLY A 92 -12.12 6.21 -20.47
N LEU A 93 -11.06 6.25 -19.65
CA LEU A 93 -11.15 6.76 -18.29
C LEU A 93 -11.28 8.28 -18.27
N GLU A 94 -12.18 8.77 -17.42
CA GLU A 94 -12.43 10.17 -17.16
C GLU A 94 -12.25 10.47 -15.67
N PRO A 95 -12.04 11.74 -15.26
CA PRO A 95 -11.89 12.12 -13.84
C PRO A 95 -12.98 11.58 -12.93
N ARG A 96 -14.23 11.53 -13.39
CA ARG A 96 -15.36 11.01 -12.62
C ARG A 96 -15.27 9.50 -12.28
N HIS A 97 -14.39 8.76 -12.95
CA HIS A 97 -14.17 7.34 -12.68
C HIS A 97 -13.09 7.11 -11.59
N VAL A 98 -12.52 8.18 -11.06
CA VAL A 98 -11.48 8.12 -10.02
C VAL A 98 -12.07 8.57 -8.69
N GLY A 99 -12.09 7.69 -7.71
CA GLY A 99 -12.41 7.98 -6.32
C GLY A 99 -11.16 7.93 -5.44
N TYR A 100 -11.14 8.71 -4.38
CA TYR A 100 -10.09 8.64 -3.37
C TYR A 100 -10.47 7.64 -2.28
N GLU A 101 -9.56 6.74 -1.98
CA GLU A 101 -9.67 5.80 -0.86
C GLU A 101 -8.39 5.77 -0.05
N ASN A 102 -8.50 5.46 1.23
CA ASN A 102 -7.34 5.33 2.10
C ASN A 102 -6.67 3.96 1.93
N GLY A 103 -6.06 3.75 0.77
CA GLY A 103 -5.39 2.52 0.39
C GLY A 103 -6.35 1.45 -0.17
N VAL A 104 -5.74 0.38 -0.72
CA VAL A 104 -6.46 -0.70 -1.40
C VAL A 104 -7.44 -1.43 -0.47
N LEU A 105 -7.08 -1.61 0.80
CA LEU A 105 -7.96 -2.28 1.77
C LEU A 105 -9.21 -1.44 2.08
N GLY A 106 -9.07 -0.11 2.14
CA GLY A 106 -10.21 0.81 2.23
C GLY A 106 -11.12 0.67 1.02
N GLY A 107 -10.56 0.75 -0.19
CA GLY A 107 -11.30 0.59 -1.44
C GLY A 107 -12.03 -0.76 -1.55
N LEU A 108 -11.41 -1.85 -1.08
CA LEU A 108 -12.06 -3.16 -1.01
C LEU A 108 -13.31 -3.12 -0.13
N VAL A 109 -13.19 -2.55 1.07
CA VAL A 109 -14.32 -2.48 2.02
C VAL A 109 -15.44 -1.56 1.48
N SER A 110 -15.07 -0.43 0.88
CA SER A 110 -16.05 0.48 0.24
C SER A 110 -16.80 -0.21 -0.90
N ALA A 111 -16.10 -0.96 -1.74
CA ALA A 111 -16.74 -1.73 -2.82
C ALA A 111 -17.68 -2.81 -2.28
N LEU A 112 -17.27 -3.53 -1.24
CA LEU A 112 -18.13 -4.54 -0.60
C LEU A 112 -19.37 -3.90 0.03
N ALA A 113 -19.22 -2.76 0.69
CA ALA A 113 -20.36 -2.06 1.27
C ALA A 113 -21.38 -1.57 0.23
N ALA A 114 -20.92 -1.30 -0.99
CA ALA A 114 -21.80 -0.89 -2.10
C ALA A 114 -22.47 -2.09 -2.81
N LEU A 115 -21.86 -3.28 -2.79
CA LEU A 115 -22.27 -4.41 -3.64
C LEU A 115 -22.79 -5.63 -2.86
N ALA A 116 -22.58 -5.67 -1.54
CA ALA A 116 -22.92 -6.81 -0.70
C ALA A 116 -23.49 -6.37 0.64
N SER A 117 -24.13 -7.28 1.36
CA SER A 117 -24.67 -7.07 2.71
C SER A 117 -23.78 -7.73 3.76
N PRO A 118 -23.72 -7.17 4.99
CA PRO A 118 -23.06 -7.85 6.11
C PRO A 118 -23.53 -9.29 6.27
N GLY A 119 -22.58 -10.21 6.43
CA GLY A 119 -22.85 -11.64 6.49
C GLY A 119 -22.77 -12.39 5.15
N ASP A 120 -22.70 -11.67 4.03
CA ASP A 120 -22.46 -12.27 2.72
C ASP A 120 -21.08 -12.91 2.64
N SER A 121 -20.95 -13.87 1.73
CA SER A 121 -19.70 -14.56 1.47
C SER A 121 -18.92 -13.91 0.33
N VAL A 122 -17.64 -13.65 0.56
CA VAL A 122 -16.70 -13.09 -0.42
C VAL A 122 -15.69 -14.16 -0.80
N LEU A 123 -15.61 -14.47 -2.10
CA LEU A 123 -14.66 -15.45 -2.62
C LEU A 123 -13.29 -14.80 -2.78
N VAL A 124 -12.26 -15.40 -2.22
CA VAL A 124 -10.87 -14.96 -2.32
C VAL A 124 -9.95 -16.12 -2.72
N HIS A 125 -8.87 -15.83 -3.43
CA HIS A 125 -7.86 -16.84 -3.72
C HIS A 125 -7.13 -17.30 -2.45
N SER A 126 -6.58 -18.51 -2.48
CA SER A 126 -5.71 -19.01 -1.42
C SER A 126 -4.46 -19.65 -2.05
N PRO A 127 -3.24 -19.25 -1.66
CA PRO A 127 -2.94 -18.25 -0.62
C PRO A 127 -3.24 -16.82 -1.05
N THR A 128 -3.54 -15.95 -0.08
CA THR A 128 -3.76 -14.52 -0.32
C THR A 128 -3.17 -13.66 0.78
N TYR A 129 -3.07 -12.36 0.53
CA TYR A 129 -2.60 -11.41 1.54
C TYR A 129 -3.57 -11.34 2.73
N ILE A 130 -3.01 -11.49 3.93
CA ILE A 130 -3.79 -11.52 5.19
C ILE A 130 -4.60 -10.24 5.42
N GLY A 131 -4.16 -9.10 4.87
CA GLY A 131 -4.89 -7.85 4.94
C GLY A 131 -6.27 -7.94 4.29
N PHE A 132 -6.43 -8.68 3.19
CA PHE A 132 -7.74 -8.87 2.54
C PHE A 132 -8.69 -9.65 3.44
N THR A 133 -8.27 -10.81 3.95
CA THR A 133 -9.12 -11.65 4.79
C THR A 133 -9.51 -10.95 6.10
N LYS A 134 -8.56 -10.25 6.74
CA LYS A 134 -8.84 -9.45 7.93
C LYS A 134 -9.82 -8.31 7.64
N SER A 135 -9.64 -7.58 6.55
CA SER A 135 -10.54 -6.47 6.19
C SER A 135 -11.95 -6.95 5.89
N ILE A 136 -12.10 -8.06 5.16
CA ILE A 136 -13.39 -8.70 4.86
C ILE A 136 -14.09 -9.10 6.16
N SER A 137 -13.40 -9.81 7.04
CA SER A 137 -13.95 -10.28 8.33
C SER A 137 -14.30 -9.10 9.25
N ASN A 138 -13.43 -8.12 9.39
CA ASN A 138 -13.67 -6.95 10.24
C ASN A 138 -14.85 -6.08 9.75
N ALA A 139 -15.10 -6.09 8.45
CA ALA A 139 -16.24 -5.42 7.85
C ALA A 139 -17.56 -6.24 7.93
N GLY A 140 -17.54 -7.41 8.59
CA GLY A 140 -18.73 -8.22 8.82
C GLY A 140 -19.08 -9.19 7.70
N TYR A 141 -18.20 -9.41 6.74
CA TYR A 141 -18.37 -10.39 5.66
C TYR A 141 -17.67 -11.70 6.00
N ARG A 142 -17.99 -12.76 5.27
CA ARG A 142 -17.38 -14.09 5.42
C ARG A 142 -16.42 -14.35 4.28
N ASP A 143 -15.13 -14.55 4.58
CA ASP A 143 -14.17 -14.99 3.58
C ASP A 143 -14.40 -16.46 3.21
N ARG A 144 -14.45 -16.75 1.93
CA ARG A 144 -14.48 -18.09 1.36
C ARG A 144 -13.25 -18.27 0.48
N LYS A 145 -12.40 -19.21 0.85
CA LYS A 145 -11.15 -19.46 0.13
C LYS A 145 -11.38 -20.41 -1.03
N SER A 146 -11.02 -19.98 -2.24
CA SER A 146 -10.83 -20.88 -3.36
C SER A 146 -9.40 -21.42 -3.29
N VAL A 147 -9.28 -22.72 -3.18
CA VAL A 147 -7.99 -23.40 -3.35
C VAL A 147 -7.82 -23.65 -4.85
N VAL A 148 -6.81 -23.02 -5.44
CA VAL A 148 -6.42 -23.27 -6.84
C VAL A 148 -5.34 -24.34 -6.84
#